data_a57c7d8255d3065b42cd7a8922162b3c
#
_entry.id   a57c7d8255d3065b42cd7a8922162b3c
#
_cell.length_a   1.000
_cell.length_b   1.000
_cell.length_c   1.000
_cell.angle_alpha   90.00
_cell.angle_beta   90.00
_cell.angle_gamma   90.00
#
_symmetry.space_group_name_H-M   'P 1'
#
loop_
_entity.id
_entity.type
_entity.pdbx_description
1 polymer ?
#
loop_
_entity_poly.entity_id
_entity_poly.type
_entity_poly.pdbx_seq_one_letter_code
_entity_poly.pdbx_strand_id
1 'polypeptide(L)'
;MSQITVTNIQGQTSGGNANKVIITSGHTLEVTSNSTVGGSLTAPDIRATAIKSPTGTASTTIANDGKVTFNSSVEQSGSTLPQLGMFKLLDTTISSAVSEFDIGSTHINSTYDDYFCIFNLRNSADNEDLGFKVFVGGVLQTGSIYGFEIAGLSSSTYEGSNANSRGKFNVTNIGNATGENISGHFYMHNVNDTNHPFNMMGQSTQYNTSGLPNSNHFSTHLIPANAADVVNGIQFKFDSGNIAGGQVKLFGIK
;
A
#
# COMPACT_ATOMS: atom_id res chain seq x y z
N MET A 1 42.46 -28.11 -30.63
CA MET A 1 41.17 -27.53 -31.03
C MET A 1 41.36 -26.74 -32.31
N SER A 2 40.53 -26.95 -33.31
CA SER A 2 40.60 -26.16 -34.55
C SER A 2 39.75 -24.93 -34.39
N GLN A 3 40.30 -23.78 -34.67
CA GLN A 3 39.62 -22.50 -34.66
C GLN A 3 39.46 -21.98 -36.09
N ILE A 4 38.28 -21.55 -36.46
CA ILE A 4 38.00 -20.87 -37.74
C ILE A 4 37.76 -19.40 -37.42
N THR A 5 38.62 -18.51 -37.90
CA THR A 5 38.44 -17.07 -37.79
C THR A 5 37.86 -16.54 -39.10
N VAL A 6 36.70 -15.93 -39.04
CA VAL A 6 36.04 -15.35 -40.21
C VAL A 6 35.65 -13.88 -39.91
N THR A 7 35.79 -13.01 -40.91
CA THR A 7 35.41 -11.61 -40.78
C THR A 7 33.88 -11.42 -40.88
N ASN A 8 33.21 -12.33 -41.56
CA ASN A 8 31.76 -12.27 -41.78
C ASN A 8 31.20 -13.68 -41.94
N ILE A 9 30.03 -13.91 -41.31
CA ILE A 9 29.25 -15.14 -41.52
C ILE A 9 27.95 -14.71 -42.18
N GLN A 10 27.73 -15.14 -43.41
CA GLN A 10 26.53 -14.84 -44.17
C GLN A 10 25.74 -16.12 -44.39
N GLY A 11 24.41 -16.02 -44.20
CA GLY A 11 23.52 -17.13 -44.48
C GLY A 11 23.43 -17.45 -45.96
N GLN A 12 22.98 -18.66 -46.26
CA GLN A 12 22.74 -19.13 -47.63
C GLN A 12 21.69 -18.22 -48.32
N THR A 13 21.92 -17.84 -49.57
CA THR A 13 21.05 -16.90 -50.28
C THR A 13 19.89 -17.56 -51.04
N SER A 14 19.86 -18.90 -51.12
CA SER A 14 18.80 -19.67 -51.79
C SER A 14 18.52 -20.99 -51.07
N GLY A 15 17.37 -21.60 -51.35
CA GLY A 15 16.93 -22.85 -50.73
C GLY A 15 16.15 -22.63 -49.42
N GLY A 16 15.72 -23.71 -48.76
CA GLY A 16 14.87 -23.68 -47.56
C GLY A 16 15.47 -23.01 -46.35
N ASN A 17 16.80 -22.82 -46.34
CA ASN A 17 17.58 -22.14 -45.30
C ASN A 17 18.13 -20.79 -45.76
N ALA A 18 17.60 -20.20 -46.83
CA ALA A 18 17.98 -18.91 -47.33
C ALA A 18 17.92 -17.86 -46.21
N ASN A 19 18.95 -17.00 -46.14
CA ASN A 19 19.07 -15.94 -45.16
C ASN A 19 19.11 -16.41 -43.67
N LYS A 20 19.58 -17.65 -43.43
CA LYS A 20 19.70 -18.22 -42.08
C LYS A 20 21.11 -18.63 -41.78
N VAL A 21 21.55 -18.37 -40.55
CA VAL A 21 22.71 -19.05 -39.92
C VAL A 21 22.12 -20.06 -38.94
N ILE A 22 22.37 -21.36 -39.21
CA ILE A 22 21.79 -22.43 -38.39
C ILE A 22 22.89 -22.95 -37.44
N ILE A 23 22.55 -22.87 -36.16
CA ILE A 23 23.33 -23.53 -35.08
C ILE A 23 22.54 -24.80 -34.73
N THR A 24 23.11 -25.96 -35.04
CA THR A 24 22.47 -27.26 -34.83
C THR A 24 22.37 -27.62 -33.36
N SER A 25 21.48 -28.54 -33.03
CA SER A 25 21.29 -29.02 -31.64
C SER A 25 22.62 -29.53 -31.06
N GLY A 26 22.88 -29.20 -29.80
CA GLY A 26 24.13 -29.53 -29.10
C GLY A 26 25.27 -28.51 -29.28
N HIS A 27 25.04 -27.47 -30.08
CA HIS A 27 26.01 -26.38 -30.29
C HIS A 27 25.50 -25.06 -29.74
N THR A 28 26.42 -24.19 -29.33
CA THR A 28 26.11 -22.88 -28.75
C THR A 28 26.75 -21.78 -29.60
N LEU A 29 26.00 -20.70 -29.84
CA LEU A 29 26.54 -19.42 -30.28
C LEU A 29 26.94 -18.61 -29.05
N GLU A 30 28.20 -18.43 -28.79
CA GLU A 30 28.70 -17.55 -27.74
C GLU A 30 29.07 -16.20 -28.35
N VAL A 31 28.49 -15.13 -27.80
CA VAL A 31 28.80 -13.75 -28.16
C VAL A 31 29.39 -13.08 -26.94
N THR A 32 30.72 -12.87 -26.98
CA THR A 32 31.46 -12.29 -25.82
C THR A 32 31.37 -10.77 -25.73
N SER A 33 30.74 -10.13 -26.72
CA SER A 33 30.47 -8.68 -26.72
C SER A 33 29.05 -8.39 -27.17
N ASN A 34 28.79 -7.24 -27.77
CA ASN A 34 27.45 -6.87 -28.19
C ASN A 34 26.93 -7.68 -29.37
N SER A 35 25.67 -8.14 -29.30
CA SER A 35 24.91 -8.73 -30.40
C SER A 35 23.72 -7.83 -30.73
N THR A 36 23.52 -7.54 -32.02
CA THR A 36 22.35 -6.80 -32.49
C THR A 36 21.45 -7.73 -33.30
N VAL A 37 20.20 -7.86 -32.88
CA VAL A 37 19.14 -8.57 -33.62
C VAL A 37 18.28 -7.51 -34.30
N GLY A 38 18.38 -7.40 -35.64
CA GLY A 38 17.63 -6.42 -36.42
C GLY A 38 16.15 -6.75 -36.64
N GLY A 39 15.64 -7.81 -36.02
CA GLY A 39 14.27 -8.29 -36.08
C GLY A 39 13.82 -8.86 -34.76
N SER A 40 12.91 -9.83 -34.79
CA SER A 40 12.43 -10.51 -33.60
C SER A 40 13.37 -11.62 -33.16
N LEU A 41 13.63 -11.71 -31.86
CA LEU A 41 14.26 -12.86 -31.22
C LEU A 41 13.13 -13.78 -30.72
N THR A 42 13.01 -14.97 -31.32
CA THR A 42 12.07 -16.00 -30.87
C THR A 42 12.87 -17.16 -30.29
N ALA A 43 12.70 -17.44 -29.03
CA ALA A 43 13.32 -18.56 -28.33
C ALA A 43 12.33 -19.15 -27.32
N PRO A 44 12.36 -20.48 -27.09
CA PRO A 44 11.55 -21.12 -26.03
C PRO A 44 11.91 -20.61 -24.64
N ASP A 45 13.16 -20.19 -24.44
CA ASP A 45 13.69 -19.71 -23.17
C ASP A 45 14.71 -18.61 -23.46
N ILE A 46 14.45 -17.40 -22.93
CA ILE A 46 15.37 -16.27 -22.97
C ILE A 46 15.82 -15.97 -21.55
N ARG A 47 17.06 -16.27 -21.21
CA ARG A 47 17.65 -15.98 -19.92
C ARG A 47 18.43 -14.67 -19.99
N ALA A 48 17.92 -13.66 -19.32
CA ALA A 48 18.56 -12.36 -19.26
C ALA A 48 18.56 -11.86 -17.80
N THR A 49 19.64 -11.23 -17.37
CA THR A 49 19.72 -10.57 -16.06
C THR A 49 19.06 -9.18 -16.09
N ALA A 50 19.00 -8.57 -17.25
CA ALA A 50 18.32 -7.29 -17.46
C ALA A 50 17.94 -7.09 -18.92
N ILE A 51 16.81 -6.41 -19.14
CA ILE A 51 16.39 -5.89 -20.45
C ILE A 51 16.56 -4.36 -20.37
N LYS A 52 17.36 -3.80 -21.26
CA LYS A 52 17.68 -2.36 -21.29
C LYS A 52 17.05 -1.68 -22.48
N SER A 53 16.72 -0.40 -22.31
CA SER A 53 16.34 0.48 -23.41
C SER A 53 17.53 0.71 -24.36
N PRO A 54 17.31 1.24 -25.59
CA PRO A 54 18.40 1.61 -26.50
C PRO A 54 19.39 2.61 -25.90
N THR A 55 19.00 3.37 -24.88
CA THR A 55 19.86 4.31 -24.15
C THR A 55 20.72 3.64 -23.07
N GLY A 56 20.61 2.31 -22.89
CA GLY A 56 21.41 1.55 -21.93
C GLY A 56 20.85 1.52 -20.51
N THR A 57 19.75 2.23 -20.22
CA THR A 57 19.09 2.17 -18.91
C THR A 57 18.30 0.88 -18.79
N ALA A 58 18.46 0.15 -17.69
CA ALA A 58 17.68 -1.07 -17.46
C ALA A 58 16.21 -0.70 -17.28
N SER A 59 15.34 -1.18 -18.18
CA SER A 59 13.88 -1.04 -18.08
C SER A 59 13.25 -2.18 -17.27
N THR A 60 13.93 -3.33 -17.24
CA THR A 60 13.49 -4.51 -16.49
C THR A 60 14.70 -5.21 -15.91
N THR A 61 14.62 -5.59 -14.65
CA THR A 61 15.65 -6.40 -13.97
C THR A 61 15.05 -7.74 -13.61
N ILE A 62 15.76 -8.81 -13.92
CA ILE A 62 15.40 -10.18 -13.54
C ILE A 62 16.43 -10.64 -12.50
N ALA A 63 15.99 -10.85 -11.26
CA ALA A 63 16.84 -11.33 -10.18
C ALA A 63 17.10 -12.85 -10.31
N ASN A 64 18.13 -13.35 -9.64
CA ASN A 64 18.50 -14.78 -9.67
C ASN A 64 17.39 -15.70 -9.09
N ASP A 65 16.49 -15.16 -8.27
CA ASP A 65 15.29 -15.84 -7.73
C ASP A 65 14.12 -15.83 -8.70
N GLY A 66 14.29 -15.31 -9.91
CA GLY A 66 13.24 -15.18 -10.93
C GLY A 66 12.34 -13.96 -10.76
N LYS A 67 12.57 -13.10 -9.75
CA LYS A 67 11.80 -11.87 -9.56
C LYS A 67 12.05 -10.89 -10.71
N VAL A 68 10.97 -10.43 -11.33
CA VAL A 68 11.00 -9.41 -12.38
C VAL A 68 10.64 -8.06 -11.78
N THR A 69 11.54 -7.08 -11.94
CA THR A 69 11.31 -5.70 -11.50
C THR A 69 11.27 -4.79 -12.72
N PHE A 70 10.19 -4.06 -12.89
CA PHE A 70 10.08 -2.98 -13.88
C PHE A 70 10.54 -1.68 -13.22
N ASN A 71 11.54 -1.04 -13.79
CA ASN A 71 12.14 0.19 -13.24
C ASN A 71 11.39 1.45 -13.69
N SER A 72 10.34 1.30 -14.49
CA SER A 72 9.46 2.37 -14.94
C SER A 72 8.03 1.83 -15.10
N SER A 73 7.09 2.72 -15.42
CA SER A 73 5.72 2.31 -15.73
C SER A 73 5.68 1.30 -16.90
N VAL A 74 4.81 0.30 -16.79
CA VAL A 74 4.51 -0.62 -17.88
C VAL A 74 3.52 0.09 -18.82
N GLU A 75 3.88 0.23 -20.09
CA GLU A 75 3.03 0.83 -21.11
C GLU A 75 2.44 -0.25 -22.02
N GLN A 76 1.17 -0.10 -22.36
CA GLN A 76 0.50 -0.90 -23.35
C GLN A 76 0.11 0.01 -24.53
N SER A 77 0.59 -0.30 -25.74
CA SER A 77 0.28 0.47 -26.95
C SER A 77 0.57 1.98 -26.86
N GLY A 78 1.68 2.34 -26.20
CA GLY A 78 2.10 3.73 -26.06
C GLY A 78 1.38 4.53 -24.98
N SER A 79 0.51 3.90 -24.19
CA SER A 79 -0.12 4.51 -23.02
C SER A 79 0.41 3.86 -21.76
N THR A 80 0.78 4.66 -20.79
CA THR A 80 1.08 4.15 -19.44
C THR A 80 -0.12 3.42 -18.91
N LEU A 81 0.04 2.15 -18.52
CA LEU A 81 -1.04 1.45 -17.83
C LEU A 81 -1.35 2.23 -16.55
N PRO A 82 -2.59 2.63 -16.32
CA PRO A 82 -2.95 3.28 -15.07
C PRO A 82 -2.59 2.33 -13.94
N GLN A 83 -1.84 2.83 -12.98
CA GLN A 83 -1.58 2.09 -11.75
C GLN A 83 -2.88 2.08 -10.95
N LEU A 84 -3.82 1.22 -11.36
CA LEU A 84 -5.06 0.98 -10.63
C LEU A 84 -4.79 -0.06 -9.56
N GLY A 85 -5.16 0.24 -8.34
CA GLY A 85 -5.06 -0.73 -7.24
C GLY A 85 -4.67 -0.12 -5.91
N MET A 86 -4.51 -1.02 -4.96
CA MET A 86 -4.08 -0.70 -3.60
C MET A 86 -2.57 -0.91 -3.49
N PHE A 87 -1.85 0.15 -3.12
CA PHE A 87 -0.40 0.14 -2.93
C PHE A 87 -0.08 0.14 -1.44
N LYS A 88 0.60 -0.90 -0.94
CA LYS A 88 1.01 -0.95 0.47
C LYS A 88 2.06 0.13 0.74
N LEU A 89 1.72 1.09 1.60
CA LEU A 89 2.57 2.22 1.98
C LEU A 89 3.23 2.02 3.34
N LEU A 90 2.54 1.34 4.27
CA LEU A 90 3.01 1.07 5.62
C LEU A 90 2.63 -0.35 6.03
N ASP A 91 3.52 -1.02 6.74
CA ASP A 91 3.28 -2.30 7.41
C ASP A 91 4.15 -2.31 8.68
N THR A 92 3.57 -1.84 9.77
CA THR A 92 4.29 -1.64 11.02
C THR A 92 3.74 -2.54 12.11
N THR A 93 4.62 -3.29 12.78
CA THR A 93 4.33 -4.00 14.01
C THR A 93 4.79 -3.16 15.19
N ILE A 94 3.87 -2.87 16.11
CA ILE A 94 4.15 -2.20 17.38
C ILE A 94 4.54 -3.29 18.39
N SER A 95 5.83 -3.42 18.64
CA SER A 95 6.41 -4.45 19.54
C SER A 95 6.72 -3.93 20.95
N SER A 96 6.68 -2.61 21.13
CA SER A 96 6.88 -1.93 22.42
C SER A 96 5.74 -0.96 22.64
N ALA A 97 5.35 -0.75 23.91
CA ALA A 97 4.27 0.16 24.24
C ALA A 97 4.61 1.62 23.84
N VAL A 98 3.66 2.27 23.14
CA VAL A 98 3.72 3.68 22.73
C VAL A 98 2.45 4.40 23.15
N SER A 99 2.56 5.68 23.51
CA SER A 99 1.41 6.49 23.93
C SER A 99 0.41 6.76 22.81
N GLU A 100 0.90 6.87 21.60
CA GLU A 100 0.15 7.05 20.36
C GLU A 100 0.92 6.45 19.17
N PHE A 101 0.22 6.27 18.04
CA PHE A 101 0.82 5.83 16.79
C PHE A 101 0.40 6.77 15.66
N ASP A 102 1.38 7.44 15.07
CA ASP A 102 1.17 8.44 14.03
C ASP A 102 1.55 7.91 12.64
N ILE A 103 0.67 8.16 11.68
CA ILE A 103 0.96 8.02 10.25
C ILE A 103 0.94 9.42 9.66
N GLY A 104 2.10 9.93 9.29
CA GLY A 104 2.26 11.31 8.81
C GLY A 104 2.30 11.44 7.28
N SER A 105 2.66 12.64 6.84
CA SER A 105 2.67 13.06 5.43
C SER A 105 3.64 12.30 4.52
N THR A 106 4.58 11.54 5.07
CA THR A 106 5.42 10.63 4.27
C THR A 106 4.61 9.50 3.63
N HIS A 107 3.47 9.13 4.22
CA HIS A 107 2.59 8.06 3.74
C HIS A 107 1.24 8.60 3.25
N ILE A 108 0.72 9.65 3.88
CA ILE A 108 -0.56 10.29 3.52
C ILE A 108 -0.27 11.62 2.84
N ASN A 109 -0.33 11.62 1.50
CA ASN A 109 0.05 12.76 0.66
C ASN A 109 -0.77 12.77 -0.64
N SER A 110 -0.54 13.73 -1.52
CA SER A 110 -1.27 13.91 -2.78
C SER A 110 -0.98 12.87 -3.88
N THR A 111 -0.24 11.80 -3.57
CA THR A 111 0.05 10.73 -4.54
C THR A 111 -1.17 9.83 -4.78
N TYR A 112 -2.03 9.71 -3.78
CA TYR A 112 -3.22 8.85 -3.80
C TYR A 112 -4.46 9.67 -3.48
N ASP A 113 -5.60 9.28 -4.08
CA ASP A 113 -6.88 9.96 -3.90
C ASP A 113 -7.55 9.51 -2.59
N ASP A 114 -7.49 8.21 -2.32
CA ASP A 114 -8.07 7.57 -1.15
C ASP A 114 -7.06 6.67 -0.45
N TYR A 115 -7.37 6.31 0.79
CA TYR A 115 -6.53 5.38 1.58
C TYR A 115 -7.37 4.32 2.25
N PHE A 116 -6.80 3.13 2.38
CA PHE A 116 -7.36 2.01 3.14
C PHE A 116 -6.40 1.61 4.26
N CYS A 117 -6.90 1.54 5.48
CA CYS A 117 -6.13 1.16 6.65
C CYS A 117 -6.69 -0.11 7.28
N ILE A 118 -5.79 -1.01 7.70
CA ILE A 118 -6.11 -2.18 8.52
C ILE A 118 -5.32 -2.07 9.81
N PHE A 119 -5.96 -2.29 10.93
CA PHE A 119 -5.30 -2.24 12.23
C PHE A 119 -5.73 -3.39 13.14
N ASN A 120 -4.83 -3.76 14.06
CA ASN A 120 -5.08 -4.62 15.20
C ASN A 120 -4.25 -4.07 16.34
N LEU A 121 -4.89 -3.55 17.37
CA LEU A 121 -4.22 -2.83 18.46
C LEU A 121 -4.70 -3.35 19.81
N ARG A 122 -3.80 -3.41 20.78
CA ARG A 122 -4.08 -3.77 22.17
C ARG A 122 -3.73 -2.62 23.09
N ASN A 123 -4.61 -2.33 24.05
CA ASN A 123 -4.34 -1.35 25.10
C ASN A 123 -3.54 -1.96 26.25
N SER A 124 -2.81 -1.12 26.97
CA SER A 124 -2.18 -1.47 28.26
C SER A 124 -3.10 -1.21 29.46
N ALA A 125 -4.10 -0.37 29.32
CA ALA A 125 -5.11 -0.08 30.34
C ALA A 125 -6.43 -0.80 30.00
N ASP A 126 -7.21 -1.10 31.04
CA ASP A 126 -8.52 -1.70 30.89
C ASP A 126 -9.61 -0.63 30.75
N ASN A 127 -10.71 -0.98 30.05
CA ASN A 127 -11.90 -0.16 30.00
C ASN A 127 -11.72 1.17 29.20
N GLU A 128 -11.03 1.12 28.07
CA GLU A 128 -10.68 2.30 27.29
C GLU A 128 -11.23 2.26 25.86
N ASP A 129 -11.46 3.42 25.28
CA ASP A 129 -11.83 3.56 23.87
C ASP A 129 -10.61 3.86 23.00
N LEU A 130 -10.56 3.28 21.80
CA LEU A 130 -9.63 3.67 20.76
C LEU A 130 -10.25 4.81 19.94
N GLY A 131 -9.56 5.94 19.90
CA GLY A 131 -9.90 7.07 19.05
C GLY A 131 -8.81 7.39 18.04
N PHE A 132 -9.12 8.36 17.20
CA PHE A 132 -8.14 8.94 16.29
C PHE A 132 -8.28 10.45 16.19
N LYS A 133 -7.20 11.09 15.77
CA LYS A 133 -7.16 12.48 15.34
C LYS A 133 -6.45 12.57 14.00
N VAL A 134 -6.68 13.63 13.27
CA VAL A 134 -6.00 13.87 12.00
C VAL A 134 -4.96 14.97 12.12
N PHE A 135 -3.99 14.95 11.23
CA PHE A 135 -3.05 16.06 11.02
C PHE A 135 -3.53 16.88 9.82
N VAL A 136 -3.55 18.19 9.98
CA VAL A 136 -3.81 19.17 8.92
C VAL A 136 -2.57 20.02 8.78
N GLY A 137 -1.94 20.01 7.59
CA GLY A 137 -0.68 20.71 7.38
C GLY A 137 0.44 20.28 8.32
N GLY A 138 0.42 19.04 8.82
CA GLY A 138 1.39 18.52 9.80
C GLY A 138 1.07 18.86 11.26
N VAL A 139 -0.04 19.54 11.54
CA VAL A 139 -0.47 19.91 12.89
C VAL A 139 -1.63 19.00 13.34
N LEU A 140 -1.45 18.34 14.50
CA LEU A 140 -2.48 17.50 15.10
C LEU A 140 -3.70 18.33 15.50
N GLN A 141 -4.88 17.93 15.02
CA GLN A 141 -6.13 18.62 15.31
C GLN A 141 -6.74 18.11 16.61
N THR A 142 -6.88 19.00 17.59
CA THR A 142 -7.40 18.67 18.92
C THR A 142 -8.71 19.41 19.25
N GLY A 143 -9.19 20.25 18.35
CA GLY A 143 -10.46 20.99 18.49
C GLY A 143 -11.69 20.12 18.26
N SER A 144 -12.87 20.69 18.58
CA SER A 144 -14.16 20.02 18.38
C SER A 144 -14.60 20.13 16.92
N ILE A 145 -13.83 19.48 16.02
CA ILE A 145 -14.03 19.53 14.56
C ILE A 145 -14.46 18.19 13.96
N TYR A 146 -14.64 17.15 14.79
CA TYR A 146 -15.01 15.81 14.31
C TYR A 146 -16.51 15.59 14.51
N GLY A 147 -17.21 15.36 13.40
CA GLY A 147 -18.51 14.73 13.42
C GLY A 147 -18.32 13.23 13.28
N PHE A 148 -18.99 12.42 14.10
CA PHE A 148 -18.95 10.97 13.97
C PHE A 148 -20.28 10.32 14.29
N GLU A 149 -20.49 9.16 13.69
CA GLU A 149 -21.56 8.22 14.01
C GLU A 149 -20.96 6.82 14.13
N ILE A 150 -21.37 6.08 15.15
CA ILE A 150 -20.90 4.73 15.38
C ILE A 150 -22.04 3.88 15.96
N ALA A 151 -22.24 2.70 15.37
CA ALA A 151 -23.24 1.72 15.79
C ALA A 151 -22.56 0.44 16.26
N GLY A 152 -22.78 0.05 17.50
CA GLY A 152 -22.36 -1.25 18.04
C GLY A 152 -23.44 -2.30 17.78
N LEU A 153 -23.10 -3.33 17.00
CA LEU A 153 -24.08 -4.36 16.56
C LEU A 153 -24.49 -5.32 17.67
N SER A 154 -23.58 -5.66 18.57
CA SER A 154 -23.85 -6.61 19.66
C SER A 154 -24.53 -5.97 20.87
N SER A 155 -24.32 -4.68 21.08
CA SER A 155 -24.88 -3.94 22.23
C SER A 155 -26.15 -3.15 21.90
N SER A 156 -26.54 -3.08 20.63
CA SER A 156 -27.58 -2.17 20.14
C SER A 156 -27.31 -0.70 20.54
N THR A 157 -26.05 -0.35 20.74
CA THR A 157 -25.62 0.97 21.18
C THR A 157 -25.28 1.82 19.95
N TYR A 158 -25.83 3.02 19.95
CA TYR A 158 -25.52 4.04 18.95
C TYR A 158 -24.94 5.26 19.65
N GLU A 159 -23.84 5.77 19.12
CA GLU A 159 -23.25 7.04 19.52
C GLU A 159 -23.08 7.95 18.30
N GLY A 160 -23.32 9.24 18.50
CA GLY A 160 -23.09 10.25 17.48
C GLY A 160 -22.77 11.60 18.10
N SER A 161 -21.96 12.37 17.39
CA SER A 161 -21.61 13.73 17.78
C SER A 161 -21.35 14.56 16.53
N ASN A 162 -21.80 15.81 16.55
CA ASN A 162 -21.56 16.76 15.47
C ASN A 162 -20.33 17.66 15.71
N ALA A 163 -19.76 17.62 16.93
CA ALA A 163 -18.58 18.38 17.28
C ALA A 163 -17.86 17.70 18.45
N ASN A 164 -16.84 16.91 18.13
CA ASN A 164 -16.00 16.22 19.11
C ASN A 164 -14.54 16.53 18.87
N SER A 165 -13.71 16.33 19.89
CA SER A 165 -12.26 16.55 19.80
C SER A 165 -11.50 15.40 19.14
N ARG A 166 -12.19 14.32 18.73
CA ARG A 166 -11.65 13.14 18.06
C ARG A 166 -12.75 12.32 17.40
N GLY A 167 -12.38 11.45 16.45
CA GLY A 167 -13.19 10.35 16.00
C GLY A 167 -13.01 9.10 16.87
N LYS A 168 -13.98 8.16 16.80
CA LYS A 168 -13.97 6.91 17.55
C LYS A 168 -14.05 5.70 16.64
N PHE A 169 -13.50 4.57 17.10
CA PHE A 169 -13.58 3.27 16.42
C PHE A 169 -14.51 2.26 17.12
N ASN A 170 -14.94 2.54 18.33
CA ASN A 170 -15.78 1.62 19.15
C ASN A 170 -16.74 2.39 20.05
N VAL A 171 -17.87 1.75 20.39
CA VAL A 171 -18.90 2.27 21.32
C VAL A 171 -18.81 1.67 22.71
N THR A 172 -18.13 0.56 22.89
CA THR A 172 -17.94 -0.10 24.18
C THR A 172 -16.46 -0.23 24.45
N ASN A 173 -16.11 -0.05 25.72
CA ASN A 173 -14.73 -0.05 26.15
C ASN A 173 -14.03 -1.37 25.86
N ILE A 174 -12.76 -1.28 25.49
CA ILE A 174 -11.89 -2.40 25.16
C ILE A 174 -11.20 -2.90 26.42
N GLY A 175 -11.13 -4.22 26.60
CA GLY A 175 -10.37 -4.83 27.67
C GLY A 175 -8.87 -4.91 27.34
N ASN A 176 -8.07 -5.19 28.37
CA ASN A 176 -6.60 -5.31 28.26
C ASN A 176 -6.06 -6.71 28.59
N ALA A 177 -6.91 -7.66 28.90
CA ALA A 177 -6.49 -9.02 29.18
C ALA A 177 -5.90 -9.72 27.94
N THR A 178 -5.21 -10.84 28.14
CA THR A 178 -4.65 -11.61 27.03
C THR A 178 -5.73 -12.04 26.06
N GLY A 179 -5.59 -11.65 24.78
CA GLY A 179 -6.57 -11.92 23.72
C GLY A 179 -7.58 -10.79 23.54
N GLU A 180 -7.68 -9.82 24.44
CA GLU A 180 -8.50 -8.64 24.26
C GLU A 180 -7.75 -7.58 23.43
N ASN A 181 -8.38 -7.19 22.34
CA ASN A 181 -7.83 -6.26 21.37
C ASN A 181 -8.97 -5.63 20.57
N ILE A 182 -8.64 -4.61 19.81
CA ILE A 182 -9.49 -4.08 18.75
C ILE A 182 -8.83 -4.31 17.40
N SER A 183 -9.59 -4.87 16.46
CA SER A 183 -9.20 -5.05 15.06
C SER A 183 -10.19 -4.35 14.16
N GLY A 184 -9.73 -3.78 13.07
CA GLY A 184 -10.63 -3.10 12.16
C GLY A 184 -9.98 -2.67 10.86
N HIS A 185 -10.79 -2.04 10.04
CA HIS A 185 -10.36 -1.40 8.81
C HIS A 185 -11.22 -0.18 8.52
N PHE A 186 -10.67 0.74 7.75
CA PHE A 186 -11.40 1.92 7.29
C PHE A 186 -10.84 2.45 5.97
N TYR A 187 -11.70 3.17 5.26
CA TYR A 187 -11.35 4.02 4.14
C TYR A 187 -11.28 5.48 4.59
N MET A 188 -10.31 6.21 4.07
CA MET A 188 -10.21 7.66 4.17
C MET A 188 -10.42 8.24 2.77
N HIS A 189 -11.36 9.15 2.66
CA HIS A 189 -11.73 9.82 1.42
C HIS A 189 -11.47 11.32 1.53
N ASN A 190 -11.27 11.96 0.38
CA ASN A 190 -11.01 13.40 0.28
C ASN A 190 -9.77 13.83 1.08
N VAL A 191 -8.80 12.94 1.21
CA VAL A 191 -7.48 13.27 1.78
C VAL A 191 -6.75 14.14 0.78
N ASN A 192 -6.15 15.24 1.22
CA ASN A 192 -5.55 16.28 0.39
C ASN A 192 -6.53 17.06 -0.52
N ASP A 193 -7.82 16.93 -0.35
CA ASP A 193 -8.83 17.71 -1.08
C ASP A 193 -9.17 19.01 -0.32
N THR A 194 -9.19 20.13 -1.05
CA THR A 194 -9.56 21.45 -0.51
C THR A 194 -11.00 21.85 -0.80
N ASN A 195 -11.74 21.03 -1.56
CA ASN A 195 -13.11 21.33 -1.98
C ASN A 195 -14.15 20.50 -1.23
N HIS A 196 -13.74 19.35 -0.70
CA HIS A 196 -14.63 18.43 0.01
C HIS A 196 -14.07 18.11 1.38
N PRO A 197 -14.92 17.99 2.41
CA PRO A 197 -14.45 17.63 3.74
C PRO A 197 -13.91 16.20 3.75
N PHE A 198 -12.83 16.00 4.51
CA PHE A 198 -12.34 14.67 4.83
C PHE A 198 -13.45 13.84 5.45
N ASN A 199 -13.57 12.60 5.00
CA ASN A 199 -14.42 11.63 5.66
C ASN A 199 -13.74 10.26 5.75
N MET A 200 -14.19 9.48 6.73
CA MET A 200 -13.72 8.16 7.01
C MET A 200 -14.87 7.25 7.35
N MET A 201 -14.85 6.01 6.83
CA MET A 201 -15.84 4.99 7.17
C MET A 201 -15.18 3.64 7.33
N GLY A 202 -15.69 2.82 8.25
CA GLY A 202 -15.10 1.51 8.48
C GLY A 202 -15.86 0.64 9.45
N GLN A 203 -15.18 -0.44 9.83
CA GLN A 203 -15.67 -1.43 10.76
C GLN A 203 -14.59 -1.80 11.77
N SER A 204 -14.99 -2.10 12.98
CA SER A 204 -14.10 -2.66 13.99
C SER A 204 -14.78 -3.80 14.76
N THR A 205 -13.95 -4.66 15.31
CA THR A 205 -14.37 -5.71 16.26
C THR A 205 -13.41 -5.66 17.43
N GLN A 206 -13.95 -5.66 18.64
CA GLN A 206 -13.16 -5.72 19.87
C GLN A 206 -13.73 -6.70 20.88
N TYR A 207 -12.92 -7.05 21.87
CA TYR A 207 -13.39 -7.69 23.09
C TYR A 207 -13.49 -6.62 24.21
N ASN A 208 -14.65 -6.58 24.86
CA ASN A 208 -14.85 -5.71 26.00
C ASN A 208 -14.20 -6.27 27.27
N THR A 209 -14.26 -5.51 28.36
CA THR A 209 -13.73 -5.88 29.69
C THR A 209 -14.32 -7.16 30.30
N SER A 210 -15.38 -7.71 29.72
CA SER A 210 -15.97 -9.01 30.11
C SER A 210 -15.59 -10.13 29.16
N GLY A 211 -14.64 -9.89 28.22
CA GLY A 211 -14.24 -10.87 27.20
C GLY A 211 -15.32 -11.15 26.15
N LEU A 212 -16.32 -10.29 26.00
CA LEU A 212 -17.38 -10.47 25.02
C LEU A 212 -17.07 -9.69 23.74
N PRO A 213 -17.27 -10.30 22.55
CA PRO A 213 -17.01 -9.64 21.29
C PRO A 213 -18.05 -8.58 20.99
N ASN A 214 -17.61 -7.45 20.48
CA ASN A 214 -18.43 -6.38 19.94
C ASN A 214 -17.95 -6.02 18.54
N SER A 215 -18.91 -5.74 17.63
CA SER A 215 -18.63 -5.26 16.29
C SER A 215 -19.27 -3.89 16.10
N ASN A 216 -18.55 -3.00 15.43
CA ASN A 216 -18.98 -1.63 15.19
C ASN A 216 -18.89 -1.27 13.71
N HIS A 217 -19.85 -0.45 13.26
CA HIS A 217 -19.76 0.33 12.04
C HIS A 217 -19.61 1.79 12.41
N PHE A 218 -18.68 2.48 11.82
CA PHE A 218 -18.42 3.88 12.12
C PHE A 218 -18.21 4.72 10.86
N SER A 219 -18.61 5.98 10.97
CA SER A 219 -18.25 7.03 10.03
C SER A 219 -17.79 8.26 10.80
N THR A 220 -16.85 9.00 10.23
CA THR A 220 -16.36 10.25 10.79
C THR A 220 -16.05 11.22 9.64
N HIS A 221 -16.33 12.48 9.87
CA HIS A 221 -16.01 13.56 8.94
C HIS A 221 -15.47 14.77 9.72
N LEU A 222 -14.72 15.63 9.05
CA LEU A 222 -14.47 16.97 9.57
C LEU A 222 -15.71 17.82 9.33
N ILE A 223 -16.06 18.64 10.30
CA ILE A 223 -17.24 19.52 10.16
C ILE A 223 -17.05 20.51 9.01
N PRO A 224 -18.12 20.98 8.35
CA PRO A 224 -18.03 21.79 7.12
C PRO A 224 -17.19 23.07 7.24
N ALA A 225 -17.06 23.64 8.43
CA ALA A 225 -16.19 24.79 8.67
C ALA A 225 -14.71 24.48 8.39
N ASN A 226 -14.33 23.20 8.39
CA ASN A 226 -12.97 22.69 8.13
C ASN A 226 -12.90 21.89 6.80
N ALA A 227 -13.84 22.11 5.89
CA ALA A 227 -13.93 21.37 4.64
C ALA A 227 -12.70 21.58 3.72
N ALA A 228 -12.02 22.73 3.84
CA ALA A 228 -10.81 23.02 3.07
C ALA A 228 -9.50 22.55 3.75
N ASP A 229 -9.61 21.86 4.88
CA ASP A 229 -8.46 21.37 5.61
C ASP A 229 -7.85 20.16 4.92
N VAL A 230 -6.61 20.31 4.47
CA VAL A 230 -5.84 19.22 3.83
C VAL A 230 -5.33 18.26 4.90
N VAL A 231 -6.02 17.13 5.03
CA VAL A 231 -5.59 16.06 5.94
C VAL A 231 -4.37 15.36 5.35
N ASN A 232 -3.27 15.30 6.10
CA ASN A 232 -2.02 14.67 5.71
C ASN A 232 -1.43 13.74 6.78
N GLY A 233 -2.26 13.25 7.68
CA GLY A 233 -1.88 12.25 8.67
C GLY A 233 -3.01 11.85 9.59
N ILE A 234 -2.83 10.74 10.29
CA ILE A 234 -3.75 10.21 11.30
C ILE A 234 -2.96 9.71 12.51
N GLN A 235 -3.46 9.99 13.70
CA GLN A 235 -2.97 9.50 14.98
C GLN A 235 -3.96 8.52 15.57
N PHE A 236 -3.51 7.36 16.01
CA PHE A 236 -4.26 6.41 16.83
C PHE A 236 -3.89 6.61 18.30
N LYS A 237 -4.89 6.68 19.17
CA LYS A 237 -4.66 6.84 20.60
C LYS A 237 -5.81 6.27 21.41
N PHE A 238 -5.50 5.54 22.49
CA PHE A 238 -6.47 5.20 23.52
C PHE A 238 -6.74 6.38 24.43
N ASP A 239 -7.88 6.40 25.11
CA ASP A 239 -8.25 7.46 26.06
C ASP A 239 -7.27 7.53 27.22
N SER A 240 -6.87 6.39 27.75
CA SER A 240 -5.76 6.27 28.66
C SER A 240 -4.96 4.99 28.38
N GLY A 241 -3.82 4.86 29.04
CA GLY A 241 -2.85 3.82 28.77
C GLY A 241 -2.09 4.02 27.48
N ASN A 242 -1.40 2.99 27.04
CA ASN A 242 -0.56 2.97 25.85
C ASN A 242 -1.09 1.93 24.85
N ILE A 243 -0.78 2.10 23.58
CA ILE A 243 -0.86 1.02 22.61
C ILE A 243 0.23 0.01 23.00
N ALA A 244 -0.18 -1.08 23.67
CA ALA A 244 0.73 -2.08 24.22
C ALA A 244 1.34 -2.99 23.14
N GLY A 245 0.76 -3.01 21.95
CA GLY A 245 1.24 -3.76 20.80
C GLY A 245 0.19 -3.88 19.72
N GLY A 246 0.58 -4.43 18.58
CA GLY A 246 -0.32 -4.64 17.47
C GLY A 246 0.33 -4.40 16.12
N GLN A 247 -0.51 -4.22 15.11
CA GLN A 247 -0.07 -3.98 13.74
C GLN A 247 -0.98 -2.95 13.06
N VAL A 248 -0.37 -2.10 12.25
CA VAL A 248 -1.08 -1.16 11.38
C VAL A 248 -0.52 -1.27 9.97
N LYS A 249 -1.43 -1.37 8.99
CA LYS A 249 -1.12 -1.39 7.55
C LYS A 249 -1.89 -0.28 6.86
N LEU A 250 -1.21 0.48 6.01
CA LEU A 250 -1.80 1.52 5.18
C LEU A 250 -1.59 1.20 3.71
N PHE A 251 -2.62 1.43 2.92
CA PHE A 251 -2.62 1.30 1.47
C PHE A 251 -3.13 2.58 0.84
N GLY A 252 -2.48 3.04 -0.23
CA GLY A 252 -2.96 4.11 -1.09
C GLY A 252 -3.79 3.53 -2.23
N ILE A 253 -4.84 4.23 -2.64
CA ILE A 253 -5.76 3.86 -3.73
C ILE A 253 -5.71 4.98 -4.77
N LYS A 254 -5.56 4.59 -6.03
CA LYS A 254 -5.64 5.49 -7.22
C LYS A 254 -6.78 5.10 -8.10
#